data_2a9136e659939d42e764ecf9576a8df0
#
_entry.id   2a9136e659939d42e764ecf9576a8df0
#
_cell.length_a   1.000
_cell.length_b   1.000
_cell.length_c   1.000
_cell.angle_alpha   90.00
_cell.angle_beta   90.00
_cell.angle_gamma   90.00
#
_symmetry.space_group_name_H-M   'P 1'
#
loop_
_entity.id
_entity.type
_entity.pdbx_description
1 polymer ?
#
loop_
_entity_poly.entity_id
_entity_poly.type
_entity_poly.pdbx_seq_one_letter_code
_entity_poly.pdbx_strand_id
1 'polypeptide(L)'
;MKYMITWNERSQGSAVEYEKAQQRILDVFRKWECPANFKIELFVIRVGDWGGYMLADCDDPVTVHKFCSTLPAFTFEARPVVPVMDAVRVELEAIAWRDGIKGK
;
A
#
# COMPACT_ATOMS: atom_id res chain seq x y z
N MET A 1 -4.46 8.88 -8.11
CA MET A 1 -5.19 7.87 -7.31
C MET A 1 -4.38 7.51 -6.09
N LYS A 2 -5.03 7.43 -4.96
CA LYS A 2 -4.35 7.07 -3.71
C LYS A 2 -4.42 5.58 -3.45
N TYR A 3 -3.30 5.02 -3.01
CA TYR A 3 -3.17 3.62 -2.64
C TYR A 3 -2.73 3.51 -1.19
N MET A 4 -3.41 2.65 -0.44
CA MET A 4 -2.90 2.18 0.84
C MET A 4 -2.12 0.90 0.60
N ILE A 5 -0.83 0.94 0.92
CA ILE A 5 0.08 -0.19 0.72
C ILE A 5 0.47 -0.74 2.09
N THR A 6 0.11 -2.00 2.33
CA THR A 6 0.53 -2.72 3.53
C THR A 6 1.68 -3.64 3.15
N TRP A 7 2.73 -3.65 3.95
CA TRP A 7 3.89 -4.48 3.68
C TRP A 7 4.29 -5.27 4.92
N ASN A 8 4.74 -6.51 4.70
CA ASN A 8 5.14 -7.43 5.75
C ASN A 8 6.37 -8.20 5.29
N GLU A 9 7.33 -8.43 6.19
CA GLU A 9 8.50 -9.22 5.88
C GLU A 9 8.09 -10.68 5.69
N ARG A 10 8.66 -11.32 4.66
CA ARG A 10 8.51 -12.76 4.47
C ARG A 10 9.25 -13.51 5.55
N SER A 11 8.71 -14.66 5.97
CA SER A 11 9.38 -15.53 6.94
C SER A 11 10.75 -15.99 6.43
N GLN A 12 11.73 -15.97 7.31
CA GLN A 12 13.08 -16.46 7.05
C GLN A 12 13.31 -17.75 7.86
N GLY A 13 14.33 -18.53 7.46
CA GLY A 13 14.59 -19.83 8.07
C GLY A 13 15.33 -19.76 9.40
N SER A 14 16.07 -18.67 9.68
CA SER A 14 16.89 -18.55 10.88
C SER A 14 17.16 -17.09 11.21
N ALA A 15 17.67 -16.85 12.42
CA ALA A 15 18.09 -15.50 12.84
C ALA A 15 19.17 -14.93 11.90
N VAL A 16 20.10 -15.74 11.45
CA VAL A 16 21.15 -15.32 10.52
C VAL A 16 20.56 -14.90 9.18
N GLU A 17 19.57 -15.64 8.68
CA GLU A 17 18.88 -15.29 7.44
C GLU A 17 18.09 -14.00 7.58
N TYR A 18 17.45 -13.75 8.72
CA TYR A 18 16.78 -12.49 9.01
C TYR A 18 17.76 -11.33 8.96
N GLU A 19 18.94 -11.48 9.58
CA GLU A 19 19.97 -10.44 9.58
C GLU A 19 20.46 -10.13 8.16
N LYS A 20 20.68 -11.15 7.34
CA LYS A 20 21.10 -10.98 5.95
C LYS A 20 20.01 -10.30 5.12
N ALA A 21 18.75 -10.69 5.32
CA ALA A 21 17.62 -10.07 4.64
C ALA A 21 17.49 -8.59 5.00
N GLN A 22 17.63 -8.25 6.29
CA GLN A 22 17.59 -6.87 6.74
C GLN A 22 18.70 -6.03 6.11
N GLN A 23 19.92 -6.55 6.06
CA GLN A 23 21.03 -5.84 5.44
C GLN A 23 20.76 -5.60 3.95
N ARG A 24 20.25 -6.61 3.26
CA ARG A 24 19.90 -6.50 1.83
C ARG A 24 18.78 -5.49 1.60
N ILE A 25 17.77 -5.49 2.44
CA ILE A 25 16.66 -4.53 2.38
C ILE A 25 17.19 -3.10 2.48
N LEU A 26 18.05 -2.84 3.47
CA LEU A 26 18.61 -1.52 3.68
C LEU A 26 19.51 -1.08 2.52
N ASP A 27 20.29 -2.00 1.97
CA ASP A 27 21.16 -1.71 0.82
C ASP A 27 20.34 -1.36 -0.42
N VAL A 28 19.29 -2.11 -0.70
CA VAL A 28 18.39 -1.85 -1.85
C VAL A 28 17.65 -0.55 -1.65
N PHE A 29 17.06 -0.34 -0.47
CA PHE A 29 16.28 0.85 -0.19
C PHE A 29 17.12 2.12 -0.26
N ARG A 30 18.37 2.06 0.19
CA ARG A 30 19.29 3.20 0.14
C ARG A 30 19.53 3.69 -1.29
N LYS A 31 19.53 2.77 -2.25
CA LYS A 31 19.77 3.07 -3.68
C LYS A 31 18.49 3.29 -4.47
N TRP A 32 17.34 3.07 -3.85
CA TRP A 32 16.08 3.24 -4.55
C TRP A 32 15.79 4.70 -4.81
N GLU A 33 15.41 4.99 -6.05
CA GLU A 33 15.01 6.32 -6.47
C GLU A 33 13.49 6.35 -6.65
N CYS A 34 12.82 7.21 -5.88
CA CYS A 34 11.37 7.35 -5.96
C CYS A 34 10.99 7.96 -7.31
N PRO A 35 10.16 7.29 -8.12
CA PRO A 35 9.69 7.86 -9.38
C PRO A 35 8.95 9.18 -9.17
N ALA A 36 9.07 10.11 -10.13
CA ALA A 36 8.43 11.40 -10.03
C ALA A 36 6.91 11.33 -9.96
N ASN A 37 6.31 10.26 -10.54
CA ASN A 37 4.87 10.03 -10.53
C ASN A 37 4.37 9.19 -9.35
N PHE A 38 5.22 8.95 -8.36
CA PHE A 38 4.89 8.17 -7.16
C PHE A 38 5.15 9.04 -5.93
N LYS A 39 4.09 9.62 -5.38
CA LYS A 39 4.21 10.53 -4.25
C LYS A 39 3.86 9.80 -2.96
N ILE A 40 4.85 9.67 -2.08
CA ILE A 40 4.66 9.08 -0.75
C ILE A 40 4.12 10.15 0.18
N GLU A 41 2.92 9.95 0.73
CA GLU A 41 2.29 10.87 1.67
C GLU A 41 2.48 10.42 3.13
N LEU A 42 2.59 9.11 3.34
CA LEU A 42 2.82 8.52 4.66
C LEU A 42 3.63 7.24 4.47
N PHE A 43 4.62 7.03 5.32
CA PHE A 43 5.42 5.81 5.31
C PHE A 43 5.83 5.50 6.74
N VAL A 44 5.21 4.47 7.32
CA VAL A 44 5.38 4.13 8.74
C VAL A 44 5.60 2.64 8.91
N ILE A 45 6.27 2.28 9.98
CA ILE A 45 6.51 0.90 10.37
C ILE A 45 5.71 0.58 11.64
N ARG A 46 5.27 -0.66 11.77
CA ARG A 46 4.66 -1.12 13.02
C ARG A 46 5.75 -1.29 14.07
N VAL A 47 5.46 -0.83 15.28
CA VAL A 47 6.39 -1.03 16.40
C VAL A 47 6.54 -2.52 16.68
N GLY A 48 7.78 -2.99 16.71
CA GLY A 48 8.09 -4.38 17.08
C GLY A 48 8.26 -5.36 15.93
N ASP A 49 7.98 -4.97 14.67
CA ASP A 49 8.23 -5.85 13.53
C ASP A 49 8.72 -5.09 12.29
N TRP A 50 9.09 -5.85 11.24
CA TRP A 50 9.46 -5.30 9.94
C TRP A 50 8.26 -5.38 9.00
N GLY A 51 7.33 -4.48 9.22
CA GLY A 51 6.18 -4.33 8.38
C GLY A 51 5.48 -3.02 8.69
N GLY A 52 4.67 -2.52 7.77
CA GLY A 52 4.04 -1.24 7.99
C GLY A 52 3.07 -0.84 6.90
N TYR A 53 2.91 0.46 6.78
CA TYR A 53 1.89 1.06 5.93
C TYR A 53 2.48 2.23 5.16
N MET A 54 2.03 2.37 3.92
CA MET A 54 2.36 3.51 3.08
C MET A 54 1.08 4.03 2.44
N LEU A 55 0.90 5.35 2.46
CA LEU A 55 -0.09 6.01 1.62
C LEU A 55 0.65 6.69 0.48
N ALA A 56 0.34 6.32 -0.75
CA ALA A 56 0.98 6.85 -1.93
C ALA A 56 -0.05 7.35 -2.93
N ASP A 57 0.29 8.44 -3.61
CA ASP A 57 -0.52 8.99 -4.71
C ASP A 57 0.21 8.71 -6.02
N CYS A 58 -0.45 7.96 -6.90
CA CYS A 58 0.11 7.55 -8.19
C CYS A 58 -1.03 7.20 -9.15
N ASP A 59 -0.98 7.73 -10.36
CA ASP A 59 -2.01 7.45 -11.37
C ASP A 59 -1.66 6.26 -12.27
N ASP A 60 -0.45 5.70 -12.11
CA ASP A 60 0.01 4.58 -12.91
C ASP A 60 0.09 3.30 -12.05
N PRO A 61 -0.85 2.36 -12.21
CA PRO A 61 -0.80 1.10 -11.47
C PRO A 61 0.47 0.29 -11.72
N VAL A 62 1.07 0.40 -12.90
CA VAL A 62 2.34 -0.29 -13.21
C VAL A 62 3.48 0.23 -12.35
N THR A 63 3.53 1.54 -12.11
CA THR A 63 4.52 2.13 -11.20
C THR A 63 4.33 1.63 -9.78
N VAL A 64 3.08 1.52 -9.31
CA VAL A 64 2.76 0.97 -7.99
C VAL A 64 3.22 -0.48 -7.89
N HIS A 65 2.94 -1.29 -8.90
CA HIS A 65 3.39 -2.68 -8.95
C HIS A 65 4.91 -2.79 -8.93
N LYS A 66 5.59 -1.94 -9.70
CA LYS A 66 7.05 -1.90 -9.72
C LYS A 66 7.64 -1.60 -8.34
N PHE A 67 7.05 -0.66 -7.61
CA PHE A 67 7.45 -0.42 -6.23
C PHE A 67 7.35 -1.69 -5.39
N CYS A 68 6.20 -2.37 -5.44
CA CYS A 68 5.98 -3.60 -4.69
C CYS A 68 6.95 -4.73 -5.08
N SER A 69 7.48 -4.72 -6.30
CA SER A 69 8.43 -5.72 -6.79
C SER A 69 9.88 -5.38 -6.46
N THR A 70 10.17 -4.16 -6.02
CA THR A 70 11.53 -3.70 -5.78
C THR A 70 12.18 -4.36 -4.56
N LEU A 71 11.37 -4.72 -3.56
CA LEU A 71 11.84 -5.32 -2.30
C LEU A 71 11.23 -6.72 -2.13
N PRO A 72 11.82 -7.76 -2.73
CA PRO A 72 11.21 -9.11 -2.70
C PRO A 72 11.22 -9.77 -1.32
N ALA A 73 11.94 -9.20 -0.35
CA ALA A 73 11.91 -9.68 1.03
C ALA A 73 10.57 -9.43 1.73
N PHE A 74 9.73 -8.56 1.16
CA PHE A 74 8.41 -8.25 1.70
C PHE A 74 7.29 -8.79 0.82
N THR A 75 6.15 -9.05 1.44
CA THR A 75 4.87 -9.16 0.74
C THR A 75 4.17 -7.81 0.80
N PHE A 76 3.51 -7.44 -0.28
CA PHE A 76 2.81 -6.17 -0.39
C PHE A 76 1.35 -6.39 -0.74
N GLU A 77 0.50 -5.53 -0.20
CA GLU A 77 -0.90 -5.44 -0.59
C GLU A 77 -1.19 -3.96 -0.87
N ALA A 78 -1.44 -3.63 -2.12
CA ALA A 78 -1.70 -2.26 -2.56
C ALA A 78 -3.18 -2.15 -2.96
N ARG A 79 -3.94 -1.33 -2.24
CA ARG A 79 -5.36 -1.13 -2.49
C ARG A 79 -5.67 0.32 -2.78
N PRO A 80 -6.40 0.62 -3.86
CA PRO A 80 -6.92 1.97 -4.08
C PRO A 80 -7.84 2.35 -2.93
N VAL A 81 -7.75 3.59 -2.49
CA VAL A 81 -8.58 4.12 -1.42
C VAL A 81 -9.17 5.45 -1.84
N VAL A 82 -10.30 5.79 -1.24
CA VAL A 82 -10.96 7.09 -1.43
C VAL A 82 -11.25 7.71 -0.06
N PRO A 83 -11.41 9.03 0.02
CA PRO A 83 -11.85 9.67 1.26
C PRO A 83 -13.19 9.10 1.74
N VAL A 84 -13.33 8.94 3.05
CA VAL A 84 -14.57 8.41 3.64
C VAL A 84 -15.80 9.19 3.19
N MET A 85 -15.69 10.51 3.07
CA MET A 85 -16.81 11.34 2.67
C MET A 85 -17.28 11.08 1.25
N ASP A 86 -16.37 10.67 0.35
CA ASP A 86 -16.75 10.25 -1.01
C ASP A 86 -17.57 8.96 -0.96
N ALA A 87 -17.18 8.02 -0.12
CA ALA A 87 -17.90 6.78 0.07
C ALA A 87 -19.30 7.04 0.68
N VAL A 88 -19.39 7.96 1.66
CA VAL A 88 -20.67 8.34 2.25
C VAL A 88 -21.61 8.93 1.19
N ARG A 89 -21.11 9.82 0.35
CA ARG A 89 -21.92 10.42 -0.72
C ARG A 89 -22.46 9.37 -1.67
N VAL A 90 -21.60 8.45 -2.12
CA VAL A 90 -22.00 7.37 -3.03
C VAL A 90 -23.02 6.45 -2.37
N GLU A 91 -22.85 6.16 -1.08
CA GLU A 91 -23.78 5.31 -0.34
C GLU A 91 -25.18 5.94 -0.27
N LEU A 92 -25.25 7.25 -0.01
CA LEU A 92 -26.52 7.97 0.00
C LEU A 92 -27.20 7.97 -1.36
N GLU A 93 -26.43 8.11 -2.44
CA GLU A 93 -26.95 8.02 -3.82
C GLU A 93 -27.53 6.62 -4.09
N ALA A 94 -26.81 5.58 -3.66
CA ALA A 94 -27.25 4.19 -3.84
C ALA A 94 -28.55 3.90 -3.05
N ILE A 95 -28.65 4.42 -1.83
CA ILE A 95 -29.85 4.28 -1.01
C ILE A 95 -31.05 4.96 -1.68
N ALA A 96 -30.86 6.18 -2.16
CA ALA A 96 -31.91 6.92 -2.87
C ALA A 96 -32.39 6.17 -4.10
N TRP A 97 -31.47 5.56 -4.86
CA TRP A 97 -31.81 4.76 -6.03
C TRP A 97 -32.63 3.53 -5.66
N ARG A 98 -32.24 2.80 -4.60
CA ARG A 98 -33.00 1.62 -4.12
C ARG A 98 -34.38 1.99 -3.64
N ASP A 99 -34.51 3.12 -2.95
CA ASP A 99 -35.82 3.59 -2.46
C ASP A 99 -36.75 3.94 -3.60
N GLY A 100 -36.22 4.46 -4.71
CA GLY A 100 -36.99 4.70 -5.92
C GLY A 100 -37.58 3.43 -6.53
N ILE A 101 -36.87 2.31 -6.44
CA ILE A 101 -37.34 1.00 -6.91
C ILE A 101 -38.47 0.48 -6.02
N LYS A 102 -38.36 0.64 -4.71
CA LYS A 102 -39.37 0.18 -3.75
C LYS A 102 -40.73 0.83 -3.95
N GLY A 103 -40.77 2.04 -4.44
CA GLY A 103 -41.99 2.78 -4.67
C GLY A 103 -42.75 2.34 -5.92
N LYS A 104 -42.28 1.31 -6.61
CA LYS A 104 -42.89 0.81 -7.85
C LYS A 104 -43.52 -0.59 -7.67
#